data_4e63f62474aa0050e26d98c4f0aabf4d
#
_entry.id   4e63f62474aa0050e26d98c4f0aabf4d
#
_cell.length_a   1.000
_cell.length_b   1.000
_cell.length_c   1.000
_cell.angle_alpha   90.00
_cell.angle_beta   90.00
_cell.angle_gamma   90.00
#
_symmetry.space_group_name_H-M   'P 1'
#
loop_
_entity.id
_entity.type
_entity.pdbx_description
1 polymer ?
#
loop_
_entity_poly.entity_id
_entity_poly.type
_entity_poly.pdbx_seq_one_letter_code
_entity_poly.pdbx_strand_id
1 'polypeptide(L)'
;MSKFKIRSIKQLEAEMRAVARGKRRPPKDAAVRSFNSVDTVLRLLTPENRKLMALIRDKKPGSIAALAQMTGRAAPNLTRTLQKMEAAGLVRMRSVAHSKAKIPVAAVKKVRVQIDPYADRDVLEFA
;
A
#
# COMPACT_ATOMS: atom_id res chain seq x y z
N MET A 1 8.34 -2.42 16.13
CA MET A 1 8.77 -2.77 14.76
C MET A 1 8.05 -4.01 14.31
N SER A 2 7.46 -3.94 13.17
CA SER A 2 6.81 -5.13 12.67
C SER A 2 7.85 -6.13 12.21
N LYS A 3 7.62 -7.36 12.58
CA LYS A 3 8.49 -8.43 12.15
C LYS A 3 7.96 -9.06 10.90
N PHE A 4 8.86 -9.37 10.03
CA PHE A 4 8.58 -10.10 8.86
C PHE A 4 8.42 -11.53 9.17
N LYS A 5 7.40 -12.11 8.61
CA LYS A 5 7.33 -13.54 8.47
C LYS A 5 7.55 -13.87 7.02
N ILE A 6 8.62 -14.60 6.75
CA ILE A 6 8.88 -15.08 5.41
C ILE A 6 7.98 -16.27 5.18
N ARG A 7 7.19 -16.23 4.11
CA ARG A 7 6.23 -17.27 3.79
C ARG A 7 6.33 -17.61 2.32
N SER A 8 6.02 -18.85 2.01
CA SER A 8 5.78 -19.21 0.62
C SER A 8 4.47 -18.57 0.16
N ILE A 9 4.35 -18.37 -1.14
CA ILE A 9 3.13 -17.85 -1.73
C ILE A 9 1.96 -18.77 -1.41
N LYS A 10 2.20 -20.09 -1.46
CA LYS A 10 1.15 -21.07 -1.17
C LYS A 10 0.64 -20.97 0.27
N GLN A 11 1.54 -20.76 1.23
CA GLN A 11 1.14 -20.59 2.62
C GLN A 11 0.30 -19.34 2.81
N LEU A 12 0.71 -18.24 2.20
CA LEU A 12 -0.04 -17.00 2.29
C LEU A 12 -1.42 -17.13 1.66
N GLU A 13 -1.50 -17.74 0.50
CA GLU A 13 -2.77 -17.98 -0.17
C GLU A 13 -3.71 -18.85 0.67
N ALA A 14 -3.18 -19.89 1.29
CA ALA A 14 -3.96 -20.76 2.16
C ALA A 14 -4.52 -19.99 3.36
N GLU A 15 -3.71 -19.14 3.98
CA GLU A 15 -4.18 -18.32 5.09
C GLU A 15 -5.26 -17.33 4.65
N MET A 16 -5.07 -16.69 3.53
CA MET A 16 -6.04 -15.74 3.01
C MET A 16 -7.35 -16.42 2.66
N ARG A 17 -7.31 -17.62 2.09
CA ARG A 17 -8.52 -18.39 1.84
C ARG A 17 -9.24 -18.78 3.12
N ALA A 18 -8.49 -19.16 4.15
CA ALA A 18 -9.06 -19.51 5.45
C ALA A 18 -9.77 -18.31 6.08
N VAL A 19 -9.17 -17.13 6.00
CA VAL A 19 -9.79 -15.89 6.47
C VAL A 19 -11.05 -15.58 5.67
N ALA A 20 -11.01 -15.70 4.35
CA ALA A 20 -12.16 -15.45 3.50
C ALA A 20 -13.33 -16.37 3.79
N ARG A 21 -13.04 -17.59 4.25
CA ARG A 21 -14.08 -18.54 4.64
C ARG A 21 -14.56 -18.36 6.08
N GLY A 22 -14.05 -17.36 6.79
CA GLY A 22 -14.44 -17.10 8.17
C GLY A 22 -13.92 -18.11 9.17
N LYS A 23 -12.94 -18.91 8.81
CA LYS A 23 -12.43 -19.99 9.68
C LYS A 23 -11.40 -19.52 10.68
N ARG A 24 -10.84 -18.34 10.51
CA ARG A 24 -9.88 -17.76 11.43
C ARG A 24 -9.80 -16.26 11.24
N ARG A 25 -9.28 -15.58 12.26
CA ARG A 25 -9.06 -14.14 12.18
C ARG A 25 -7.86 -13.85 11.27
N PRO A 26 -7.86 -12.67 10.59
CA PRO A 26 -6.66 -12.26 9.87
C PRO A 26 -5.48 -12.18 10.83
N PRO A 27 -4.32 -12.74 10.45
CA PRO A 27 -3.13 -12.63 11.29
C PRO A 27 -2.62 -11.19 11.32
N LYS A 28 -1.82 -10.86 12.34
CA LYS A 28 -1.22 -9.53 12.46
C LYS A 28 -0.37 -9.16 11.26
N ASP A 29 0.18 -10.13 10.60
CA ASP A 29 1.01 -9.94 9.42
C ASP A 29 0.24 -10.14 8.12
N ALA A 30 -1.09 -9.99 8.14
CA ALA A 30 -1.90 -10.04 6.93
C ALA A 30 -1.51 -8.97 5.92
N ALA A 31 -0.79 -7.92 6.36
CA ALA A 31 -0.24 -6.90 5.47
C ALA A 31 0.94 -7.41 4.63
N VAL A 32 1.53 -8.54 4.96
CA VAL A 32 2.57 -9.17 4.15
C VAL A 32 1.94 -9.62 2.84
N ARG A 33 2.54 -9.23 1.72
CA ARG A 33 1.96 -9.43 0.40
C ARG A 33 2.58 -10.63 -0.30
N SER A 34 1.81 -11.18 -1.24
CA SER A 34 2.30 -12.21 -2.14
C SER A 34 3.25 -11.63 -3.18
N PHE A 35 3.86 -12.50 -3.97
CA PHE A 35 4.73 -12.13 -5.08
C PHE A 35 4.07 -11.10 -6.02
N ASN A 36 2.80 -11.30 -6.39
CA ASN A 36 2.11 -10.39 -7.29
C ASN A 36 2.00 -8.98 -6.70
N SER A 37 1.86 -8.88 -5.38
CA SER A 37 1.80 -7.59 -4.70
C SER A 37 3.16 -6.90 -4.68
N VAL A 38 4.26 -7.66 -4.61
CA VAL A 38 5.61 -7.09 -4.71
C VAL A 38 5.79 -6.41 -6.04
N ASP A 39 5.45 -7.08 -7.14
CA ASP A 39 5.56 -6.48 -8.47
C ASP A 39 4.71 -5.21 -8.58
N THR A 40 3.48 -5.26 -8.10
CA THR A 40 2.57 -4.12 -8.12
C THR A 40 3.17 -2.93 -7.36
N VAL A 41 3.70 -3.16 -6.16
CA VAL A 41 4.30 -2.09 -5.36
C VAL A 41 5.52 -1.50 -6.06
N LEU A 42 6.39 -2.34 -6.61
CA LEU A 42 7.58 -1.85 -7.31
C LEU A 42 7.21 -0.98 -8.50
N ARG A 43 6.16 -1.33 -9.24
CA ARG A 43 5.68 -0.53 -10.36
C ARG A 43 5.07 0.80 -9.92
N LEU A 44 4.48 0.84 -8.73
CA LEU A 44 3.92 2.06 -8.18
C LEU A 44 4.98 3.02 -7.65
N LEU A 45 6.14 2.52 -7.26
CA LEU A 45 7.19 3.34 -6.65
C LEU A 45 8.11 3.98 -7.70
N THR A 46 7.50 4.67 -8.66
CA THR A 46 8.23 5.50 -9.61
C THR A 46 8.80 6.73 -8.90
N PRO A 47 9.80 7.41 -9.47
CA PRO A 47 10.31 8.65 -8.88
C PRO A 47 9.21 9.68 -8.62
N GLU A 48 8.26 9.84 -9.54
CA GLU A 48 7.16 10.78 -9.39
C GLU A 48 6.25 10.39 -8.24
N ASN A 49 5.95 9.11 -8.10
CA ASN A 49 5.08 8.62 -7.03
C ASN A 49 5.79 8.65 -5.68
N ARG A 50 7.10 8.47 -5.65
CA ARG A 50 7.87 8.65 -4.42
C ARG A 50 7.83 10.09 -3.94
N LYS A 51 7.93 11.05 -4.86
CA LYS A 51 7.77 12.47 -4.53
C LYS A 51 6.35 12.75 -4.00
N LEU A 52 5.35 12.13 -4.62
CA LEU A 52 3.97 12.25 -4.18
C LEU A 52 3.80 11.73 -2.74
N MET A 53 4.36 10.56 -2.45
CA MET A 53 4.30 10.00 -1.10
C MET A 53 5.01 10.88 -0.08
N ALA A 54 6.15 11.46 -0.46
CA ALA A 54 6.88 12.37 0.41
C ALA A 54 6.06 13.63 0.72
N LEU A 55 5.36 14.18 -0.26
CA LEU A 55 4.48 15.32 -0.05
C LEU A 55 3.32 14.96 0.89
N ILE A 56 2.72 13.80 0.71
CA ILE A 56 1.64 13.34 1.59
C ILE A 56 2.13 13.23 3.02
N ARG A 57 3.31 12.66 3.21
CA ARG A 57 3.89 12.49 4.54
C ARG A 57 4.24 13.85 5.18
N ASP A 58 4.89 14.73 4.42
CA ASP A 58 5.50 15.93 4.97
C ASP A 58 4.55 17.13 4.99
N LYS A 59 3.74 17.29 3.97
CA LYS A 59 2.85 18.45 3.83
C LYS A 59 1.43 18.16 4.28
N LYS A 60 1.06 16.90 4.43
CA LYS A 60 -0.25 16.47 4.94
C LYS A 60 -1.39 17.21 4.25
N PRO A 61 -1.54 17.07 2.91
CA PRO A 61 -2.59 17.78 2.19
C PRO A 61 -3.96 17.45 2.76
N GLY A 62 -4.82 18.44 2.84
CA GLY A 62 -6.16 18.27 3.40
C GLY A 62 -7.18 17.75 2.41
N SER A 63 -6.78 17.52 1.15
CA SER A 63 -7.67 17.01 0.11
C SER A 63 -6.88 16.60 -1.11
N ILE A 64 -7.52 15.85 -2.01
CA ILE A 64 -6.91 15.51 -3.30
C ILE A 64 -6.71 16.78 -4.13
N ALA A 65 -7.64 17.75 -4.04
CA ALA A 65 -7.50 19.01 -4.75
C ALA A 65 -6.26 19.78 -4.30
N ALA A 66 -5.99 19.82 -3.00
CA ALA A 66 -4.80 20.47 -2.47
C ALA A 66 -3.53 19.76 -2.97
N LEU A 67 -3.54 18.44 -3.00
CA LEU A 67 -2.41 17.65 -3.48
C LEU A 67 -2.21 17.87 -4.98
N ALA A 68 -3.29 18.01 -5.75
CA ALA A 68 -3.21 18.31 -7.17
C ALA A 68 -2.51 19.66 -7.42
N GLN A 69 -2.81 20.66 -6.61
CA GLN A 69 -2.13 21.95 -6.71
C GLN A 69 -0.65 21.84 -6.37
N MET A 70 -0.30 21.06 -5.36
CA MET A 70 1.09 20.89 -4.95
C MET A 70 1.94 20.16 -6.00
N THR A 71 1.33 19.23 -6.73
CA THR A 71 2.06 18.37 -7.66
C THR A 71 1.96 18.82 -9.11
N GLY A 72 0.97 19.65 -9.43
CA GLY A 72 0.66 20.00 -10.82
C GLY A 72 -0.02 18.88 -11.60
N ARG A 73 -0.42 17.79 -10.93
CA ARG A 73 -1.12 16.69 -11.58
C ARG A 73 -2.62 16.92 -11.59
N ALA A 74 -3.30 16.39 -12.60
CA ALA A 74 -4.75 16.44 -12.66
C ALA A 74 -5.38 15.60 -11.56
N ALA A 75 -6.41 16.12 -10.90
CA ALA A 75 -7.06 15.43 -9.80
C ALA A 75 -7.57 14.01 -10.17
N PRO A 76 -8.18 13.79 -11.35
CA PRO A 76 -8.58 12.43 -11.73
C PRO A 76 -7.42 11.46 -11.83
N ASN A 77 -6.25 11.89 -12.29
CA ASN A 77 -5.07 11.04 -12.36
C ASN A 77 -4.54 10.72 -10.98
N LEU A 78 -4.52 11.71 -10.07
CA LEU A 78 -4.14 11.49 -8.68
C LEU A 78 -5.07 10.51 -8.01
N THR A 79 -6.37 10.65 -8.21
CA THR A 79 -7.36 9.75 -7.62
C THR A 79 -7.08 8.30 -8.03
N ARG A 80 -6.83 8.07 -9.31
CA ARG A 80 -6.50 6.71 -9.79
C ARG A 80 -5.21 6.19 -9.19
N THR A 81 -4.17 7.02 -9.14
CA THR A 81 -2.89 6.63 -8.54
C THR A 81 -3.05 6.32 -7.06
N LEU A 82 -3.76 7.17 -6.32
CA LEU A 82 -3.98 6.98 -4.90
C LEU A 82 -4.82 5.73 -4.61
N GLN A 83 -5.80 5.42 -5.45
CA GLN A 83 -6.56 4.18 -5.31
C GLN A 83 -5.67 2.95 -5.46
N LYS A 84 -4.76 2.97 -6.42
CA LYS A 84 -3.80 1.87 -6.61
C LYS A 84 -2.86 1.77 -5.41
N MET A 85 -2.39 2.90 -4.91
CA MET A 85 -1.52 2.92 -3.74
C MET A 85 -2.23 2.44 -2.48
N GLU A 86 -3.49 2.80 -2.32
CA GLU A 86 -4.30 2.32 -1.21
C GLU A 86 -4.49 0.82 -1.29
N ALA A 87 -4.82 0.30 -2.45
CA ALA A 87 -4.97 -1.14 -2.66
C ALA A 87 -3.68 -1.90 -2.37
N ALA A 88 -2.53 -1.28 -2.63
CA ALA A 88 -1.22 -1.86 -2.34
C ALA A 88 -0.77 -1.66 -0.89
N GLY A 89 -1.50 -0.88 -0.09
CA GLY A 89 -1.17 -0.64 1.31
C GLY A 89 -0.17 0.49 1.55
N LEU A 90 0.14 1.29 0.53
CA LEU A 90 1.13 2.38 0.66
C LEU A 90 0.55 3.64 1.27
N VAL A 91 -0.72 3.92 0.99
CA VAL A 91 -1.43 5.06 1.55
C VAL A 91 -2.78 4.63 2.08
N ARG A 92 -3.35 5.43 2.97
CA ARG A 92 -4.73 5.28 3.40
C ARG A 92 -5.52 6.51 2.97
N MET A 93 -6.77 6.29 2.61
CA MET A 93 -7.69 7.37 2.31
C MET A 93 -8.61 7.55 3.50
N ARG A 94 -8.35 8.60 4.28
CA ARG A 94 -9.14 8.87 5.49
C ARG A 94 -10.41 9.61 5.10
N SER A 95 -11.54 9.13 5.60
CA SER A 95 -12.82 9.79 5.39
C SER A 95 -12.96 11.00 6.30
N VAL A 96 -13.60 12.03 5.78
CA VAL A 96 -13.91 13.25 6.55
C VAL A 96 -15.40 13.21 6.90
N ALA A 97 -15.74 13.53 8.15
CA ALA A 97 -17.13 13.54 8.61
C ALA A 97 -17.97 14.49 7.74
N HIS A 98 -19.15 14.06 7.39
CA HIS A 98 -20.12 14.84 6.61
C HIS A 98 -19.62 15.25 5.21
N SER A 99 -18.66 14.51 4.67
CA SER A 99 -18.11 14.81 3.35
C SER A 99 -17.83 13.52 2.60
N LYS A 100 -17.93 13.59 1.26
CA LYS A 100 -17.46 12.51 0.39
C LYS A 100 -15.97 12.63 0.09
N ALA A 101 -15.36 13.73 0.49
CA ALA A 101 -13.95 13.96 0.29
C ALA A 101 -13.11 13.02 1.17
N LYS A 102 -11.98 12.61 0.65
CA LYS A 102 -11.04 11.76 1.37
C LYS A 102 -9.68 12.43 1.41
N ILE A 103 -8.99 12.21 2.52
CA ILE A 103 -7.67 12.78 2.75
C ILE A 103 -6.64 11.66 2.61
N PRO A 104 -5.66 11.80 1.70
CA PRO A 104 -4.60 10.80 1.60
C PRO A 104 -3.64 10.92 2.78
N VAL A 105 -3.28 9.78 3.37
CA VAL A 105 -2.38 9.71 4.51
C VAL A 105 -1.34 8.64 4.23
N ALA A 106 -0.07 8.94 4.52
CA ALA A 106 0.99 7.96 4.38
C ALA A 106 0.76 6.81 5.38
N ALA A 107 0.70 5.59 4.86
CA ALA A 107 0.44 4.41 5.68
C ALA A 107 1.71 3.67 6.08
N VAL A 108 2.83 3.95 5.41
CA VAL A 108 4.08 3.22 5.62
C VAL A 108 5.24 4.20 5.74
N LYS A 109 6.25 3.80 6.50
CA LYS A 109 7.51 4.54 6.59
C LYS A 109 8.56 3.94 5.67
N LYS A 110 8.54 2.63 5.53
CA LYS A 110 9.50 1.88 4.72
C LYS A 110 8.82 0.69 4.08
N VAL A 111 9.32 0.31 2.94
CA VAL A 111 8.94 -0.92 2.26
C VAL A 111 10.20 -1.77 2.14
N ARG A 112 10.11 -3.01 2.58
CA ARG A 112 11.22 -3.94 2.48
C ARG A 112 10.78 -5.12 1.63
N VAL A 113 11.59 -5.46 0.64
CA VAL A 113 11.31 -6.56 -0.27
C VAL A 113 12.41 -7.59 -0.13
N GLN A 114 12.02 -8.84 -0.02
CA GLN A 114 12.94 -9.96 -0.02
C GLN A 114 12.62 -10.84 -1.21
N ILE A 115 13.60 -11.03 -2.07
CA ILE A 115 13.45 -11.81 -3.30
C ILE A 115 14.40 -13.00 -3.21
N ASP A 116 13.84 -14.21 -3.42
CA ASP A 116 14.63 -15.41 -3.59
C ASP A 116 14.67 -15.73 -5.08
N PRO A 117 15.82 -15.56 -5.76
CA PRO A 117 15.87 -15.76 -7.20
C PRO A 117 15.75 -17.22 -7.63
N TYR A 118 15.78 -18.13 -6.66
CA TYR A 118 15.71 -19.57 -6.93
C TYR A 118 14.37 -20.19 -6.59
N ALA A 119 13.41 -19.40 -6.11
CA ALA A 119 12.12 -19.90 -5.66
C ALA A 119 11.05 -18.81 -5.74
N ASP A 120 9.79 -19.22 -5.64
CA ASP A 120 8.62 -18.34 -5.60
C ASP A 120 8.39 -17.78 -4.20
N ARG A 121 9.38 -17.11 -3.62
CA ARG A 121 9.27 -16.71 -2.23
C ARG A 121 9.53 -15.24 -2.00
N ASP A 122 8.96 -14.41 -2.83
CA ASP A 122 9.11 -12.98 -2.61
C ASP A 122 8.19 -12.53 -1.49
N VAL A 123 8.71 -11.71 -0.61
CA VAL A 123 7.99 -11.21 0.55
C VAL A 123 8.11 -9.70 0.58
N LEU A 124 6.99 -9.07 0.88
CA LEU A 124 6.89 -7.62 1.01
C LEU A 124 6.51 -7.28 2.45
N GLU A 125 7.29 -6.42 3.08
CA GLU A 125 7.03 -5.94 4.44
C GLU A 125 6.86 -4.44 4.44
N PHE A 126 5.82 -3.99 5.14
CA PHE A 126 5.63 -2.58 5.42
C PHE A 126 6.01 -2.29 6.87
N ALA A 127 6.73 -1.21 7.06
CA ALA A 127 7.06 -0.72 8.38
C ALA A 127 6.58 0.72 8.57
#